data_916655077fb1d66061700e797750b1b6
#
_entry.id   916655077fb1d66061700e797750b1b6
#
_cell.length_a   1.000
_cell.length_b   1.000
_cell.length_c   1.000
_cell.angle_alpha   90.00
_cell.angle_beta   90.00
_cell.angle_gamma   90.00
#
_symmetry.space_group_name_H-M   'P 1'
#
loop_
_entity.id
_entity.type
_entity.pdbx_description
1 polymer ?
#
loop_
_entity_poly.entity_id
_entity_poly.type
_entity_poly.pdbx_seq_one_letter_code
_entity_poly.pdbx_strand_id
1 'polypeptide(L)'
;MLQIGQPAPVFSLADADMESVDLAAFKGKKNVVLYFYPRDGTPGCTLQGIEFSDHGEEFARHDCVVLGVSPDDCISHAEFRDKHGPSVCLLADPEAEVCEQYGVREVKECNGVKKTCIVRATFVIDKKGRLRHALHGVNPRGHAMEVLQLVRQINSECRSTKTR
;
A
#
# COMPACT_ATOMS: atom_id res chain seq x y z
N MET A 1 -17.16 1.02 5.50
CA MET A 1 -15.84 0.97 6.15
C MET A 1 -15.33 -0.46 6.18
N LEU A 2 -14.07 -0.67 5.81
CA LEU A 2 -13.48 -2.00 5.78
C LEU A 2 -13.24 -2.52 7.19
N GLN A 3 -13.54 -3.81 7.39
CA GLN A 3 -13.39 -4.47 8.68
C GLN A 3 -12.27 -5.51 8.64
N ILE A 4 -11.54 -5.62 9.74
CA ILE A 4 -10.50 -6.63 9.89
C ILE A 4 -11.13 -8.03 9.79
N GLY A 5 -10.50 -8.90 9.01
CA GLY A 5 -10.95 -10.27 8.76
C GLY A 5 -11.79 -10.43 7.49
N GLN A 6 -12.31 -9.35 6.91
CA GLN A 6 -13.03 -9.45 5.65
C GLN A 6 -12.07 -9.59 4.46
N PRO A 7 -12.52 -10.14 3.33
CA PRO A 7 -11.71 -10.12 2.11
C PRO A 7 -11.39 -8.68 1.71
N ALA A 8 -10.12 -8.42 1.38
CA ALA A 8 -9.70 -7.11 0.89
C ALA A 8 -10.29 -6.87 -0.51
N PRO A 9 -10.81 -5.67 -0.81
CA PRO A 9 -11.31 -5.38 -2.16
C PRO A 9 -10.24 -5.62 -3.21
N VAL A 10 -10.56 -6.44 -4.21
CA VAL A 10 -9.64 -6.75 -5.30
C VAL A 10 -9.66 -5.63 -6.35
N PHE A 11 -8.53 -5.45 -7.02
CA PHE A 11 -8.39 -4.42 -8.05
C PHE A 11 -7.30 -4.83 -9.04
N SER A 12 -7.29 -4.15 -10.17
CA SER A 12 -6.23 -4.25 -11.16
C SER A 12 -5.82 -2.83 -11.54
N LEU A 13 -4.56 -2.49 -11.31
CA LEU A 13 -4.01 -1.15 -11.60
C LEU A 13 -2.70 -1.29 -12.35
N ALA A 14 -2.39 -0.28 -13.19
CA ALA A 14 -1.13 -0.25 -13.92
C ALA A 14 0.00 0.25 -13.02
N ASP A 15 1.17 -0.36 -13.16
CA ASP A 15 2.39 0.09 -12.48
C ASP A 15 3.15 1.16 -13.27
N ALA A 16 4.34 1.54 -12.81
CA ALA A 16 5.18 2.57 -13.45
C ALA A 16 5.62 2.17 -14.88
N ASP A 17 5.63 0.90 -15.20
CA ASP A 17 5.96 0.37 -16.53
C ASP A 17 4.72 0.08 -17.38
N MET A 18 3.55 0.56 -16.94
CA MET A 18 2.24 0.35 -17.57
C MET A 18 1.81 -1.12 -17.63
N GLU A 19 2.38 -1.95 -16.77
CA GLU A 19 1.97 -3.35 -16.64
C GLU A 19 0.88 -3.48 -15.58
N SER A 20 -0.12 -4.29 -15.86
CA SER A 20 -1.25 -4.51 -14.94
C SER A 20 -0.83 -5.34 -13.75
N VAL A 21 -1.13 -4.84 -12.55
CA VAL A 21 -0.94 -5.56 -11.29
C VAL A 21 -2.30 -5.87 -10.69
N ASP A 22 -2.58 -7.15 -10.48
CA ASP A 22 -3.86 -7.64 -9.98
C ASP A 22 -3.67 -8.14 -8.55
N LEU A 23 -4.40 -7.54 -7.60
CA LEU A 23 -4.30 -7.94 -6.19
C LEU A 23 -4.65 -9.41 -5.99
N ALA A 24 -5.64 -9.93 -6.72
CA ALA A 24 -6.06 -11.32 -6.61
C ALA A 24 -4.95 -12.33 -6.97
N ALA A 25 -3.97 -11.91 -7.76
CA ALA A 25 -2.84 -12.78 -8.15
C ALA A 25 -1.94 -13.16 -6.97
N PHE A 26 -1.96 -12.40 -5.88
CA PHE A 26 -1.15 -12.69 -4.70
C PHE A 26 -1.83 -13.64 -3.72
N LYS A 27 -3.13 -13.86 -3.87
CA LYS A 27 -3.88 -14.74 -2.97
C LYS A 27 -3.34 -16.17 -3.04
N GLY A 28 -3.03 -16.73 -1.88
CA GLY A 28 -2.43 -18.06 -1.76
C GLY A 28 -0.91 -18.07 -1.92
N LYS A 29 -0.28 -16.95 -2.23
CA LYS A 29 1.16 -16.86 -2.54
C LYS A 29 1.90 -15.88 -1.65
N LYS A 30 1.38 -14.68 -1.47
CA LYS A 30 2.08 -13.58 -0.79
C LYS A 30 1.15 -12.82 0.15
N ASN A 31 1.71 -12.33 1.25
CA ASN A 31 1.11 -11.26 2.02
C ASN A 31 1.31 -9.95 1.25
N VAL A 32 0.41 -8.99 1.41
CA VAL A 32 0.49 -7.70 0.71
C VAL A 32 0.45 -6.57 1.71
N VAL A 33 1.42 -5.67 1.63
CA VAL A 33 1.36 -4.36 2.28
C VAL A 33 0.91 -3.38 1.21
N LEU A 34 -0.28 -2.83 1.37
CA LEU A 34 -0.86 -1.88 0.44
C LEU A 34 -0.94 -0.52 1.12
N TYR A 35 -0.12 0.44 0.69
CA TYR A 35 -0.15 1.77 1.27
C TYR A 35 -0.62 2.80 0.27
N PHE A 36 -1.45 3.72 0.76
CA PHE A 36 -2.01 4.83 -0.02
C PHE A 36 -1.31 6.12 0.39
N TYR A 37 -0.99 6.96 -0.59
CA TYR A 37 -0.34 8.24 -0.35
C TYR A 37 -0.89 9.29 -1.32
N PRO A 38 -0.83 10.59 -0.93
CA PRO A 38 -1.50 11.64 -1.71
C PRO A 38 -0.87 11.94 -3.06
N ARG A 39 0.48 11.97 -3.15
CA ARG A 39 1.13 12.45 -4.35
C ARG A 39 2.61 12.10 -4.40
N ASP A 40 3.08 11.69 -5.60
CA ASP A 40 4.50 11.47 -5.86
C ASP A 40 5.30 12.76 -5.66
N GLY A 41 6.53 12.63 -5.18
CA GLY A 41 7.47 13.73 -5.09
C GLY A 41 7.30 14.66 -3.88
N THR A 42 6.26 14.49 -3.07
CA THR A 42 6.16 15.22 -1.81
C THR A 42 7.15 14.65 -0.79
N PRO A 43 7.66 15.46 0.16
CA PRO A 43 8.67 14.97 1.13
C PRO A 43 8.24 13.74 1.92
N GLY A 44 7.01 13.72 2.44
CA GLY A 44 6.49 12.59 3.20
C GLY A 44 6.31 11.33 2.36
N CYS A 45 5.80 11.46 1.15
CA CYS A 45 5.59 10.33 0.25
C CYS A 45 6.92 9.77 -0.25
N THR A 46 7.89 10.64 -0.51
CA THR A 46 9.25 10.24 -0.89
C THR A 46 9.92 9.46 0.24
N LEU A 47 9.85 9.96 1.47
CA LEU A 47 10.39 9.28 2.64
C LEU A 47 9.76 7.90 2.84
N GLN A 48 8.44 7.81 2.73
CA GLN A 48 7.69 6.56 2.89
C GLN A 48 8.14 5.51 1.86
N GLY A 49 8.25 5.91 0.59
CA GLY A 49 8.70 5.02 -0.47
C GLY A 49 10.14 4.53 -0.27
N ILE A 50 11.03 5.41 0.18
CA ILE A 50 12.42 5.08 0.45
C ILE A 50 12.52 4.11 1.65
N GLU A 51 11.80 4.37 2.74
CA GLU A 51 11.84 3.49 3.91
C GLU A 51 11.28 2.10 3.61
N PHE A 52 10.18 1.99 2.85
CA PHE A 52 9.68 0.69 2.41
C PHE A 52 10.69 -0.03 1.51
N SER A 53 11.38 0.70 0.64
CA SER A 53 12.41 0.15 -0.25
C SER A 53 13.60 -0.37 0.55
N ASP A 54 14.03 0.37 1.56
CA ASP A 54 15.14 -0.03 2.44
C ASP A 54 14.87 -1.34 3.17
N HIS A 55 13.61 -1.63 3.46
CA HIS A 55 13.19 -2.88 4.09
C HIS A 55 12.63 -3.91 3.11
N GLY A 56 12.76 -3.67 1.81
CA GLY A 56 12.17 -4.51 0.75
C GLY A 56 12.62 -5.97 0.82
N GLU A 57 13.90 -6.23 1.09
CA GLU A 57 14.41 -7.59 1.21
C GLU A 57 13.82 -8.30 2.42
N GLU A 58 13.65 -7.60 3.53
CA GLU A 58 13.05 -8.17 4.74
C GLU A 58 11.58 -8.52 4.52
N PHE A 59 10.82 -7.66 3.84
CA PHE A 59 9.45 -7.98 3.44
C PHE A 59 9.41 -9.22 2.54
N ALA A 60 10.31 -9.31 1.57
CA ALA A 60 10.38 -10.46 0.67
C ALA A 60 10.68 -11.76 1.42
N ARG A 61 11.52 -11.72 2.46
CA ARG A 61 11.84 -12.89 3.31
C ARG A 61 10.60 -13.38 4.06
N HIS A 62 9.63 -12.52 4.30
CA HIS A 62 8.37 -12.86 4.95
C HIS A 62 7.24 -13.12 3.95
N ASP A 63 7.59 -13.44 2.70
CA ASP A 63 6.63 -13.66 1.61
C ASP A 63 5.66 -12.49 1.48
N CYS A 64 6.18 -11.26 1.52
CA CYS A 64 5.38 -10.05 1.48
C CYS A 64 5.82 -9.15 0.34
N VAL A 65 4.85 -8.63 -0.40
CA VAL A 65 5.04 -7.61 -1.42
C VAL A 65 4.50 -6.28 -0.92
N VAL A 66 5.18 -5.19 -1.26
CA VAL A 66 4.75 -3.82 -0.90
C VAL A 66 4.27 -3.11 -2.16
N LEU A 67 3.03 -2.65 -2.12
CA LEU A 67 2.39 -1.92 -3.21
C LEU A 67 2.01 -0.52 -2.72
N GLY A 68 2.44 0.51 -3.45
CA GLY A 68 2.05 1.90 -3.15
C GLY A 68 1.02 2.37 -4.18
N VAL A 69 -0.03 3.03 -3.73
CA VAL A 69 -1.11 3.53 -4.59
C VAL A 69 -1.32 5.02 -4.37
N SER A 70 -1.40 5.77 -5.45
CA SER A 70 -1.76 7.18 -5.42
C SER A 70 -2.59 7.53 -6.66
N PRO A 71 -3.25 8.72 -6.67
CA PRO A 71 -3.98 9.19 -7.86
C PRO A 71 -3.07 9.64 -9.01
N ASP A 72 -1.76 9.58 -8.85
CA ASP A 72 -0.81 9.92 -9.92
C ASP A 72 -0.89 8.90 -11.06
N ASP A 73 -0.49 9.32 -12.25
CA ASP A 73 -0.46 8.42 -13.41
C ASP A 73 0.83 7.60 -13.49
N CYS A 74 0.91 6.70 -14.46
CA CYS A 74 2.09 5.82 -14.64
C CYS A 74 3.35 6.62 -14.97
N ILE A 75 3.22 7.72 -15.71
CA ILE A 75 4.35 8.58 -16.09
C ILE A 75 4.93 9.24 -14.84
N SER A 76 4.08 9.76 -13.97
CA SER A 76 4.48 10.35 -12.69
C SER A 76 5.21 9.34 -11.82
N HIS A 77 4.69 8.12 -11.72
CA HIS A 77 5.34 7.04 -10.96
C HIS A 77 6.71 6.66 -11.51
N ALA A 78 6.83 6.63 -12.85
CA ALA A 78 8.11 6.34 -13.49
C ALA A 78 9.14 7.43 -13.21
N GLU A 79 8.75 8.68 -13.31
CA GLU A 79 9.61 9.83 -12.99
C GLU A 79 10.04 9.82 -11.53
N PHE A 80 9.11 9.54 -10.62
CA PHE A 80 9.39 9.44 -9.19
C PHE A 80 10.38 8.31 -8.90
N ARG A 81 10.16 7.13 -9.48
CA ARG A 81 11.06 5.99 -9.34
C ARG A 81 12.47 6.32 -9.85
N ASP A 82 12.58 6.93 -11.02
CA ASP A 82 13.85 7.23 -11.64
C ASP A 82 14.61 8.32 -10.89
N LYS A 83 13.90 9.28 -10.30
CA LYS A 83 14.49 10.40 -9.56
C LYS A 83 14.91 10.02 -8.13
N HIS A 84 14.10 9.24 -7.43
CA HIS A 84 14.29 8.95 -6.00
C HIS A 84 14.67 7.50 -5.70
N GLY A 85 14.60 6.61 -6.69
CA GLY A 85 15.07 5.23 -6.60
C GLY A 85 14.30 4.26 -5.70
N PRO A 86 13.03 4.50 -5.32
CA PRO A 86 12.32 3.49 -4.54
C PRO A 86 12.12 2.20 -5.36
N SER A 87 12.28 1.05 -4.70
CA SER A 87 12.12 -0.26 -5.33
C SER A 87 10.72 -0.85 -5.13
N VAL A 88 9.84 -0.15 -4.42
CA VAL A 88 8.46 -0.59 -4.24
C VAL A 88 7.68 -0.44 -5.54
N CYS A 89 6.70 -1.31 -5.73
CA CYS A 89 5.81 -1.25 -6.88
C CYS A 89 4.78 -0.13 -6.68
N LEU A 90 4.83 0.89 -7.53
CA LEU A 90 3.91 2.03 -7.48
C LEU A 90 2.78 1.83 -8.48
N LEU A 91 1.55 1.93 -8.03
CA LEU A 91 0.35 1.69 -8.83
C LEU A 91 -0.42 2.98 -9.06
N ALA A 92 -0.88 3.17 -10.28
CA ALA A 92 -1.61 4.36 -10.69
C ALA A 92 -3.12 4.17 -10.51
N ASP A 93 -3.75 5.09 -9.76
CA ASP A 93 -5.20 5.12 -9.54
C ASP A 93 -5.73 6.53 -9.87
N PRO A 94 -5.63 6.96 -11.14
CA PRO A 94 -5.90 8.37 -11.51
C PRO A 94 -7.32 8.84 -11.21
N GLU A 95 -8.30 7.93 -11.21
CA GLU A 95 -9.68 8.24 -10.87
C GLU A 95 -9.97 8.10 -9.37
N ALA A 96 -8.97 7.71 -8.56
CA ALA A 96 -9.10 7.45 -7.14
C ALA A 96 -10.20 6.44 -6.80
N GLU A 97 -10.49 5.51 -7.69
CA GLU A 97 -11.53 4.49 -7.51
C GLU A 97 -11.14 3.48 -6.44
N VAL A 98 -9.89 3.00 -6.47
CA VAL A 98 -9.39 2.06 -5.47
C VAL A 98 -9.21 2.76 -4.14
N CYS A 99 -8.77 4.02 -4.15
CA CYS A 99 -8.70 4.84 -2.95
C CYS A 99 -10.07 4.96 -2.27
N GLU A 100 -11.12 5.11 -3.06
CA GLU A 100 -12.50 5.18 -2.55
C GLU A 100 -12.95 3.83 -1.98
N GLN A 101 -12.64 2.71 -2.66
CA GLN A 101 -12.97 1.36 -2.19
C GLN A 101 -12.33 1.06 -0.83
N TYR A 102 -11.14 1.59 -0.59
CA TYR A 102 -10.43 1.38 0.67
C TYR A 102 -10.73 2.46 1.71
N GLY A 103 -11.61 3.41 1.40
CA GLY A 103 -12.07 4.42 2.36
C GLY A 103 -11.02 5.47 2.71
N VAL A 104 -10.04 5.71 1.82
CA VAL A 104 -8.96 6.67 2.06
C VAL A 104 -9.13 7.98 1.29
N ARG A 105 -10.20 8.08 0.50
CA ARG A 105 -10.53 9.30 -0.23
C ARG A 105 -11.41 10.19 0.64
N GLU A 106 -10.93 11.40 0.94
CA GLU A 106 -11.68 12.39 1.70
C GLU A 106 -11.93 13.64 0.86
N VAL A 107 -13.07 14.28 1.11
CA VAL A 107 -13.38 15.59 0.53
C VAL A 107 -13.22 16.62 1.64
N LYS A 108 -12.30 17.56 1.47
CA LYS A 108 -12.08 18.65 2.42
C LYS A 108 -12.55 19.96 1.78
N GLU A 109 -13.31 20.73 2.56
CA GLU A 109 -13.75 22.06 2.15
C GLU A 109 -12.79 23.09 2.73
N CYS A 110 -12.16 23.87 1.84
CA CYS A 110 -11.25 24.94 2.21
C CYS A 110 -11.63 26.20 1.43
N ASN A 111 -12.00 27.27 2.15
CA ASN A 111 -12.42 28.55 1.57
C ASN A 111 -13.57 28.40 0.54
N GLY A 112 -14.54 27.53 0.84
CA GLY A 112 -15.70 27.27 -0.02
C GLY A 112 -15.40 26.37 -1.23
N VAL A 113 -14.17 25.90 -1.37
CA VAL A 113 -13.76 25.01 -2.46
C VAL A 113 -13.60 23.59 -1.90
N LYS A 114 -14.30 22.63 -2.51
CA LYS A 114 -14.17 21.22 -2.15
C LYS A 114 -12.97 20.61 -2.87
N LYS A 115 -12.03 20.07 -2.11
CA LYS A 115 -10.87 19.35 -2.64
C LYS A 115 -10.91 17.91 -2.20
N THR A 116 -10.70 16.99 -3.14
CA THR A 116 -10.49 15.58 -2.83
C THR A 116 -9.04 15.38 -2.42
N CYS A 117 -8.83 14.72 -1.30
CA CYS A 117 -7.49 14.35 -0.86
C CYS A 117 -7.46 12.88 -0.42
N ILE A 118 -6.27 12.31 -0.46
CA ILE A 118 -6.06 10.92 -0.04
C ILE A 118 -5.43 10.92 1.34
N VAL A 119 -6.05 10.19 2.26
CA VAL A 119 -5.51 9.99 3.60
C VAL A 119 -4.38 8.97 3.50
N ARG A 120 -3.25 9.29 4.10
CA ARG A 120 -2.12 8.36 4.17
C ARG A 120 -2.51 7.17 5.04
N ALA A 121 -2.62 6.00 4.43
CA ALA A 121 -3.10 4.78 5.10
C ALA A 121 -2.35 3.55 4.60
N THR A 122 -2.26 2.54 5.44
CA THR A 122 -1.62 1.26 5.09
C THR A 122 -2.50 0.11 5.51
N PHE A 123 -2.67 -0.83 4.61
CA PHE A 123 -3.45 -2.05 4.83
C PHE A 123 -2.53 -3.25 4.70
N VAL A 124 -2.64 -4.19 5.64
CA VAL A 124 -1.89 -5.45 5.60
C VAL A 124 -2.87 -6.57 5.29
N ILE A 125 -2.63 -7.25 4.18
CA ILE A 125 -3.47 -8.30 3.64
C ILE A 125 -2.68 -9.61 3.70
N ASP A 126 -3.29 -10.66 4.24
CA ASP A 126 -2.62 -11.95 4.38
C ASP A 126 -2.70 -12.79 3.09
N LYS A 127 -2.06 -13.96 3.10
CA LYS A 127 -2.05 -14.87 1.95
C LYS A 127 -3.43 -15.39 1.56
N LYS A 128 -4.39 -15.33 2.47
CA LYS A 128 -5.78 -15.73 2.20
C LYS A 128 -6.58 -14.61 1.56
N GLY A 129 -5.97 -13.45 1.33
CA GLY A 129 -6.64 -12.29 0.76
C GLY A 129 -7.49 -11.53 1.76
N ARG A 130 -7.32 -11.76 3.04
CA ARG A 130 -8.10 -11.11 4.10
C ARG A 130 -7.35 -9.94 4.72
N LEU A 131 -8.09 -8.91 5.06
CA LEU A 131 -7.56 -7.71 5.71
C LEU A 131 -7.19 -8.04 7.15
N ARG A 132 -5.91 -7.86 7.50
CA ARG A 132 -5.41 -8.12 8.85
C ARG A 132 -5.18 -6.84 9.65
N HIS A 133 -4.75 -5.77 9.01
CA HIS A 133 -4.53 -4.47 9.64
C HIS A 133 -4.97 -3.36 8.71
N ALA A 134 -5.49 -2.28 9.31
CA ALA A 134 -5.87 -1.06 8.60
C ALA A 134 -5.40 0.13 9.44
N LEU A 135 -4.38 0.85 8.97
CA LEU A 135 -3.76 1.97 9.67
C LEU A 135 -4.04 3.25 8.90
N HIS A 136 -4.73 4.19 9.53
CA HIS A 136 -5.09 5.48 8.93
C HIS A 136 -4.29 6.62 9.58
N GLY A 137 -4.02 7.67 8.82
CA GLY A 137 -3.31 8.83 9.32
C GLY A 137 -1.88 8.52 9.77
N VAL A 138 -1.18 7.67 9.02
CA VAL A 138 0.14 7.19 9.38
C VAL A 138 1.22 8.26 9.20
N ASN A 139 2.23 8.22 10.08
CA ASN A 139 3.41 9.06 9.95
C ASN A 139 4.42 8.35 9.03
N PRO A 140 4.91 8.99 7.96
CA PRO A 140 5.86 8.35 7.04
C PRO A 140 7.15 7.87 7.71
N ARG A 141 7.64 8.60 8.71
CA ARG A 141 8.88 8.26 9.40
C ARG A 141 8.69 7.06 10.33
N GLY A 142 9.48 6.01 10.13
CA GLY A 142 9.44 4.81 10.96
C GLY A 142 8.28 3.86 10.66
N HIS A 143 7.40 4.23 9.73
CA HIS A 143 6.21 3.44 9.43
C HIS A 143 6.53 2.09 8.80
N ALA A 144 7.53 2.02 7.91
CA ALA A 144 7.91 0.76 7.26
C ALA A 144 8.33 -0.31 8.27
N MET A 145 9.09 0.08 9.30
CA MET A 145 9.51 -0.83 10.37
C MET A 145 8.31 -1.32 11.18
N GLU A 146 7.39 -0.42 11.50
CA GLU A 146 6.14 -0.77 12.20
C GLU A 146 5.33 -1.80 11.42
N VAL A 147 5.17 -1.60 10.12
CA VAL A 147 4.44 -2.52 9.25
C VAL A 147 5.16 -3.86 9.12
N LEU A 148 6.49 -3.85 9.05
CA LEU A 148 7.28 -5.08 9.00
C LEU A 148 7.04 -5.94 10.23
N GLN A 149 6.94 -5.34 11.42
CA GLN A 149 6.62 -6.06 12.65
C GLN A 149 5.24 -6.74 12.57
N LEU A 150 4.26 -6.04 12.00
CA LEU A 150 2.92 -6.61 11.81
C LEU A 150 2.94 -7.81 10.86
N VAL A 151 3.71 -7.75 9.78
CA VAL A 151 3.87 -8.86 8.83
C VAL A 151 4.53 -10.06 9.50
N ARG A 152 5.55 -9.84 10.33
CA ARG A 152 6.22 -10.89 11.10
C ARG A 152 5.23 -11.61 12.03
N GLN A 153 4.36 -10.85 12.69
CA GLN A 153 3.33 -11.42 13.57
C GLN A 153 2.36 -12.32 12.80
N ILE A 154 1.92 -11.92 11.63
CA ILE A 154 1.03 -12.71 10.78
C ILE A 154 1.68 -14.04 10.41
N ASN A 155 2.94 -14.03 9.99
CA ASN A 155 3.66 -15.24 9.63
C ASN A 155 3.89 -16.16 10.83
N SER A 156 4.14 -15.59 12.00
CA SER A 156 4.28 -16.35 13.25
C SER A 156 2.98 -17.05 13.61
N GLU A 157 1.84 -16.39 13.49
CA GLU A 157 0.51 -16.98 13.71
C GLU A 157 0.23 -18.12 12.74
N CYS A 158 0.56 -17.95 11.45
CA CYS A 158 0.39 -18.99 10.45
C CYS A 158 1.23 -20.23 10.73
N ARG A 159 2.47 -20.05 11.21
CA ARG A 159 3.35 -21.18 11.61
C ARG A 159 2.79 -21.92 12.82
N SER A 160 2.27 -21.20 13.79
CA SER A 160 1.65 -21.73 14.99
C SER A 160 0.44 -22.61 14.66
N THR A 161 -0.37 -22.23 13.65
CA THR A 161 -1.53 -22.99 13.20
C THR A 161 -1.16 -24.23 12.37
N LYS A 162 -0.02 -24.23 11.70
CA LYS A 162 0.46 -25.37 10.88
C LYS A 162 1.09 -26.50 11.70
N THR A 163 1.52 -26.20 12.91
CA THR A 163 2.14 -27.20 13.80
C THR A 163 1.14 -27.96 14.65
N ARG A 164 -0.12 -27.68 14.47
CA ARG A 164 -1.22 -28.42 15.08
C ARG A 164 -1.90 -29.29 14.01
#